data_7ae2f6f363cd59f889c8d3f78eb4e609
#
_entry.id   7ae2f6f363cd59f889c8d3f78eb4e609
#
_cell.length_a   1.000
_cell.length_b   1.000
_cell.length_c   1.000
_cell.angle_alpha   90.00
_cell.angle_beta   90.00
_cell.angle_gamma   90.00
#
_symmetry.space_group_name_H-M   'P 1'
#
loop_
_entity.id
_entity.type
_entity.pdbx_description
1 polymer ?
#
loop_
_entity_poly.entity_id
_entity_poly.type
_entity_poly.pdbx_seq_one_letter_code
_entity_poly.pdbx_strand_id
1 'polypeptide(L)'
;PVISYIFLKGKCKNCKQKISIMYPVIELITAVLFALSFYVYGLTPELILSLLISSLFVIVVVTDINYYIIPDSILIVFAVLIFIYNIVTKGILDACTYVVYGLIMFLFMYALMKLGNFLFKEESLGGGDIKLMAVLGMTTKPLVSVLSLSLGALIALPGSLYLLIRKKDKII
;
A
#
# COMPACT_ATOMS: atom_id res chain seq x y z
N PRO A 1 18.77 -5.40 -11.27
CA PRO A 1 18.38 -6.82 -11.32
C PRO A 1 17.56 -7.16 -12.54
N VAL A 2 16.60 -6.31 -13.03
CA VAL A 2 15.80 -6.58 -14.25
C VAL A 2 16.72 -6.93 -15.44
N ILE A 3 17.69 -6.06 -15.72
CA ILE A 3 18.65 -6.27 -16.80
C ILE A 3 19.45 -7.56 -16.58
N SER A 4 19.96 -7.78 -15.38
CA SER A 4 20.71 -9.00 -15.04
C SER A 4 19.84 -10.26 -15.15
N TYR A 5 18.55 -10.17 -14.79
CA TYR A 5 17.61 -11.28 -14.90
C TYR A 5 17.41 -11.70 -16.37
N ILE A 6 17.28 -10.73 -17.27
CA ILE A 6 17.13 -10.98 -18.72
C ILE A 6 18.39 -11.62 -19.28
N PHE A 7 19.59 -11.04 -19.02
CA PHE A 7 20.87 -11.57 -19.51
C PHE A 7 21.18 -12.97 -18.99
N LEU A 8 20.84 -13.27 -17.74
CA LEU A 8 21.08 -14.56 -17.09
C LEU A 8 19.92 -15.57 -17.33
N LYS A 9 18.93 -15.20 -18.15
CA LYS A 9 17.76 -16.04 -18.46
C LYS A 9 17.06 -16.58 -17.20
N GLY A 10 16.91 -15.72 -16.20
CA GLY A 10 16.25 -16.05 -14.93
C GLY A 10 17.04 -16.99 -14.01
N LYS A 11 18.35 -17.13 -14.18
CA LYS A 11 19.20 -18.03 -13.36
C LYS A 11 20.26 -17.24 -12.61
N CYS A 12 20.62 -17.72 -11.42
CA CYS A 12 21.74 -17.15 -10.65
C CYS A 12 23.07 -17.36 -11.38
N LYS A 13 23.94 -16.33 -11.40
CA LYS A 13 25.25 -16.41 -12.06
C LYS A 13 26.14 -17.48 -11.43
N ASN A 14 26.09 -17.66 -10.11
CA ASN A 14 26.97 -18.57 -9.36
C ASN A 14 26.37 -19.97 -9.21
N CYS A 15 25.17 -20.10 -8.61
CA CYS A 15 24.57 -21.41 -8.31
C CYS A 15 23.61 -21.92 -9.41
N LYS A 16 23.35 -21.13 -10.47
CA LYS A 16 22.46 -21.45 -11.62
C LYS A 16 21.03 -21.82 -11.23
N GLN A 17 20.62 -21.64 -9.97
CA GLN A 17 19.25 -21.82 -9.53
C GLN A 17 18.33 -20.80 -10.19
N LYS A 18 17.08 -21.19 -10.44
CA LYS A 18 16.05 -20.30 -10.99
C LYS A 18 15.70 -19.19 -9.98
N ILE A 19 15.70 -17.95 -10.45
CA ILE A 19 15.27 -16.78 -9.71
C ILE A 19 13.79 -16.54 -10.00
N SER A 20 12.97 -16.27 -8.98
CA SER A 20 11.56 -15.96 -9.19
C SER A 20 11.38 -14.71 -10.05
N ILE A 21 10.45 -14.76 -10.99
CA ILE A 21 10.07 -13.62 -11.85
C ILE A 21 9.49 -12.44 -11.02
N MET A 22 9.06 -12.70 -9.81
CA MET A 22 8.51 -11.70 -8.91
C MET A 22 9.53 -10.58 -8.62
N TYR A 23 10.83 -10.92 -8.47
CA TYR A 23 11.87 -9.91 -8.21
C TYR A 23 11.99 -8.85 -9.30
N PRO A 24 12.20 -9.20 -10.59
CA PRO A 24 12.28 -8.20 -11.64
C PRO A 24 10.96 -7.46 -11.87
N VAL A 25 9.81 -8.10 -11.62
CA VAL A 25 8.50 -7.45 -11.74
C VAL A 25 8.33 -6.36 -10.67
N ILE A 26 8.64 -6.67 -9.40
CA ILE A 26 8.57 -5.71 -8.29
C ILE A 26 9.50 -4.53 -8.56
N GLU A 27 10.72 -4.80 -9.01
CA GLU A 27 11.70 -3.77 -9.33
C GLU A 27 11.21 -2.85 -10.46
N LEU A 28 10.63 -3.43 -11.52
CA LEU A 28 10.07 -2.66 -12.63
C LEU A 28 8.90 -1.77 -12.15
N ILE A 29 7.98 -2.33 -11.37
CA ILE A 29 6.84 -1.58 -10.81
C ILE A 29 7.35 -0.43 -9.94
N THR A 30 8.32 -0.69 -9.06
CA THR A 30 8.91 0.35 -8.20
C THR A 30 9.57 1.45 -9.03
N ALA A 31 10.33 1.09 -10.06
CA ALA A 31 10.98 2.05 -10.96
C ALA A 31 9.95 2.92 -11.71
N VAL A 32 8.87 2.32 -12.20
CA VAL A 32 7.78 3.06 -12.86
C VAL A 32 7.09 4.00 -11.89
N LEU A 33 6.77 3.57 -10.66
CA LEU A 33 6.15 4.41 -9.65
C LEU A 33 7.05 5.60 -9.27
N PHE A 34 8.36 5.37 -9.12
CA PHE A 34 9.32 6.43 -8.81
C PHE A 34 9.47 7.42 -9.97
N ALA A 35 9.53 6.93 -11.21
CA ALA A 35 9.57 7.78 -12.39
C ALA A 35 8.30 8.63 -12.54
N LEU A 36 7.14 8.05 -12.31
CA LEU A 36 5.85 8.76 -12.30
C LEU A 36 5.80 9.80 -11.18
N SER A 37 6.26 9.46 -9.97
CA SER A 37 6.35 10.40 -8.86
C SER A 37 7.22 11.61 -9.23
N PHE A 38 8.38 11.37 -9.83
CA PHE A 38 9.27 12.43 -10.28
C PHE A 38 8.65 13.27 -11.43
N TYR A 39 7.98 12.61 -12.36
CA TYR A 39 7.32 13.30 -13.48
C TYR A 39 6.21 14.23 -13.00
N VAL A 40 5.44 13.82 -11.97
CA VAL A 40 4.31 14.61 -11.44
C VAL A 40 4.79 15.73 -10.52
N TYR A 41 5.73 15.44 -9.61
CA TYR A 41 6.12 16.38 -8.55
C TYR A 41 7.43 17.13 -8.82
N GLY A 42 8.26 16.65 -9.77
CA GLY A 42 9.59 17.23 -9.98
C GLY A 42 10.45 17.14 -8.71
N LEU A 43 11.35 18.13 -8.53
CA LEU A 43 12.21 18.23 -7.34
C LEU A 43 11.56 19.10 -6.26
N THR A 44 10.40 18.67 -5.76
CA THR A 44 9.68 19.33 -4.66
C THR A 44 9.67 18.44 -3.40
N PRO A 45 9.37 18.99 -2.22
CA PRO A 45 9.22 18.17 -1.01
C PRO A 45 8.17 17.06 -1.14
N GLU A 46 7.12 17.27 -1.91
CA GLU A 46 6.04 16.30 -2.17
C GLU A 46 6.56 15.04 -2.87
N LEU A 47 7.67 15.13 -3.62
CA LEU A 47 8.33 13.97 -4.20
C LEU A 47 8.74 12.97 -3.12
N ILE A 48 9.32 13.45 -2.01
CA ILE A 48 9.75 12.59 -0.89
C ILE A 48 8.55 11.80 -0.33
N LEU A 49 7.43 12.48 -0.09
CA LEU A 49 6.21 11.84 0.39
C LEU A 49 5.68 10.81 -0.60
N SER A 50 5.66 11.14 -1.89
CA SER A 50 5.23 10.24 -2.95
C SER A 50 6.11 8.99 -3.05
N LEU A 51 7.42 9.13 -2.92
CA LEU A 51 8.36 8.01 -2.89
C LEU A 51 8.17 7.12 -1.64
N LEU A 52 7.93 7.72 -0.47
CA LEU A 52 7.60 6.97 0.75
C LEU A 52 6.32 6.16 0.58
N ILE A 53 5.24 6.79 0.09
CA ILE A 53 3.96 6.11 -0.13
C ILE A 53 4.11 4.99 -1.17
N SER A 54 4.79 5.24 -2.28
CA SER A 54 5.04 4.24 -3.33
C SER A 54 5.82 3.04 -2.79
N SER A 55 6.85 3.29 -1.98
CA SER A 55 7.63 2.23 -1.32
C SER A 55 6.78 1.43 -0.34
N LEU A 56 5.97 2.09 0.49
CA LEU A 56 5.05 1.44 1.40
C LEU A 56 4.08 0.51 0.65
N PHE A 57 3.45 1.00 -0.42
CA PHE A 57 2.53 0.19 -1.22
C PHE A 57 3.20 -1.03 -1.83
N VAL A 58 4.39 -0.87 -2.40
CA VAL A 58 5.12 -2.02 -2.97
C VAL A 58 5.42 -3.06 -1.91
N ILE A 59 5.90 -2.64 -0.72
CA ILE A 59 6.21 -3.57 0.37
C ILE A 59 4.94 -4.27 0.86
N VAL A 60 3.85 -3.52 1.08
CA VAL A 60 2.57 -4.09 1.53
C VAL A 60 2.03 -5.10 0.52
N VAL A 61 2.02 -4.78 -0.77
CA VAL A 61 1.57 -5.70 -1.82
C VAL A 61 2.41 -6.99 -1.85
N VAL A 62 3.74 -6.86 -1.71
CA VAL A 62 4.65 -8.01 -1.69
C VAL A 62 4.44 -8.89 -0.46
N THR A 63 4.26 -8.29 0.72
CA THR A 63 4.02 -9.04 1.96
C THR A 63 2.64 -9.69 1.96
N ASP A 64 1.63 -9.01 1.45
CA ASP A 64 0.28 -9.54 1.37
C ASP A 64 0.20 -10.72 0.39
N ILE A 65 0.78 -10.63 -0.80
CA ILE A 65 0.80 -11.73 -1.78
C ILE A 65 1.54 -12.97 -1.25
N ASN A 66 2.63 -12.78 -0.49
CA ASN A 66 3.45 -13.91 -0.04
C ASN A 66 3.01 -14.49 1.30
N TYR A 67 2.52 -13.66 2.22
CA TYR A 67 2.29 -14.03 3.62
C TYR A 67 0.86 -13.77 4.09
N TYR A 68 0.04 -13.06 3.30
CA TYR A 68 -1.32 -12.62 3.69
C TYR A 68 -1.33 -11.80 4.99
N ILE A 69 -0.24 -11.09 5.27
CA ILE A 69 -0.06 -10.29 6.49
C ILE A 69 0.62 -8.97 6.13
N ILE A 70 0.17 -7.88 6.72
CA ILE A 70 0.83 -6.57 6.70
C ILE A 70 1.63 -6.44 8.00
N PRO A 71 2.98 -6.43 7.96
CA PRO A 71 3.81 -6.36 9.17
C PRO A 71 3.69 -5.01 9.87
N ASP A 72 3.36 -5.02 11.17
CA ASP A 72 3.23 -3.81 11.98
C ASP A 72 4.52 -3.00 12.03
N SER A 73 5.68 -3.65 12.04
CA SER A 73 6.98 -2.99 12.06
C SER A 73 7.18 -2.06 10.86
N ILE A 74 6.73 -2.47 9.68
CA ILE A 74 6.81 -1.65 8.46
C ILE A 74 5.91 -0.43 8.59
N LEU A 75 4.68 -0.61 9.05
CA LEU A 75 3.73 0.48 9.24
C LEU A 75 4.25 1.52 10.24
N ILE A 76 4.85 1.07 11.35
CA ILE A 76 5.44 1.97 12.36
C ILE A 76 6.59 2.77 11.75
N VAL A 77 7.51 2.14 11.01
CA VAL A 77 8.64 2.83 10.37
C VAL A 77 8.13 3.90 9.41
N PHE A 78 7.17 3.57 8.54
CA PHE A 78 6.62 4.55 7.60
C PHE A 78 5.81 5.65 8.31
N ALA A 79 5.07 5.34 9.38
CA ALA A 79 4.39 6.36 10.20
C ALA A 79 5.39 7.38 10.77
N VAL A 80 6.52 6.90 11.30
CA VAL A 80 7.60 7.76 11.82
C VAL A 80 8.21 8.61 10.71
N LEU A 81 8.52 8.02 9.55
CA LEU A 81 9.07 8.76 8.40
C LEU A 81 8.12 9.84 7.89
N ILE A 82 6.82 9.55 7.78
CA ILE A 82 5.78 10.51 7.37
C ILE A 82 5.63 11.61 8.43
N PHE A 83 5.70 11.26 9.71
CA PHE A 83 5.64 12.24 10.79
C PHE A 83 6.83 13.20 10.72
N ILE A 84 8.06 12.69 10.55
CA ILE A 84 9.27 13.51 10.37
C ILE A 84 9.14 14.40 9.14
N TYR A 85 8.68 13.86 8.01
CA TYR A 85 8.42 14.62 6.80
C TYR A 85 7.45 15.79 7.07
N ASN A 86 6.33 15.56 7.75
CA ASN A 86 5.36 16.60 8.07
C ASN A 86 5.95 17.67 9.01
N ILE A 87 6.80 17.29 9.99
CA ILE A 87 7.51 18.26 10.84
C ILE A 87 8.41 19.18 10.00
N VAL A 88 9.20 18.60 9.12
CA VAL A 88 10.19 19.36 8.32
C VAL A 88 9.53 20.27 7.29
N THR A 89 8.42 19.83 6.69
CA THR A 89 7.77 20.58 5.59
C THR A 89 6.67 21.51 6.04
N LYS A 90 5.97 21.21 7.13
CA LYS A 90 4.76 21.94 7.57
C LYS A 90 4.85 22.46 9.00
N GLY A 91 5.84 22.02 9.77
CA GLY A 91 5.99 22.37 11.19
C GLY A 91 5.31 21.39 12.16
N ILE A 92 5.65 21.52 13.44
CA ILE A 92 5.22 20.56 14.48
C ILE A 92 3.70 20.55 14.71
N LEU A 93 3.05 21.69 14.68
CA LEU A 93 1.60 21.80 14.91
C LEU A 93 0.80 21.10 13.82
N ASP A 94 1.19 21.35 12.58
CA ASP A 94 0.57 20.67 11.42
C ASP A 94 0.88 19.17 11.43
N ALA A 95 2.11 18.77 11.77
CA ALA A 95 2.45 17.35 11.90
C ALA A 95 1.56 16.64 12.93
N CYS A 96 1.31 17.25 14.10
CA CYS A 96 0.37 16.71 15.09
C CYS A 96 -1.06 16.63 14.52
N THR A 97 -1.49 17.62 13.73
CA THR A 97 -2.81 17.59 13.09
C THR A 97 -2.93 16.43 12.10
N TYR A 98 -1.88 16.12 11.33
CA TYR A 98 -1.86 14.95 10.43
C TYR A 98 -1.87 13.62 11.19
N VAL A 99 -1.28 13.54 12.39
CA VAL A 99 -1.44 12.37 13.27
C VAL A 99 -2.90 12.19 13.69
N VAL A 100 -3.59 13.28 14.03
CA VAL A 100 -5.03 13.24 14.34
C VAL A 100 -5.84 12.76 13.13
N TYR A 101 -5.49 13.17 11.90
CA TYR A 101 -6.13 12.68 10.68
C TYR A 101 -5.92 11.16 10.51
N GLY A 102 -4.71 10.66 10.77
CA GLY A 102 -4.44 9.23 10.81
C GLY A 102 -5.31 8.48 11.82
N LEU A 103 -5.46 9.04 13.03
CA LEU A 103 -6.33 8.47 14.06
C LEU A 103 -7.82 8.47 13.66
N ILE A 104 -8.29 9.54 13.01
CA ILE A 104 -9.66 9.59 12.47
C ILE A 104 -9.87 8.48 11.44
N MET A 105 -8.91 8.27 10.53
CA MET A 105 -8.99 7.22 9.53
C MET A 105 -8.94 5.82 10.15
N PHE A 106 -8.14 5.63 11.19
CA PHE A 106 -8.13 4.39 11.97
C PHE A 106 -9.50 4.09 12.58
N LEU A 107 -10.09 5.06 13.25
CA LEU A 107 -11.41 4.93 13.90
C LEU A 107 -12.51 4.69 12.85
N PHE A 108 -12.45 5.38 11.73
CA PHE A 108 -13.39 5.18 10.61
C PHE A 108 -13.33 3.75 10.07
N MET A 109 -12.14 3.24 9.77
CA MET A 109 -11.96 1.87 9.29
C MET A 109 -12.33 0.83 10.35
N TYR A 110 -12.02 1.10 11.62
CA TYR A 110 -12.42 0.24 12.73
C TYR A 110 -13.94 0.17 12.87
N ALA A 111 -14.64 1.30 12.70
CA ALA A 111 -16.10 1.34 12.69
C ALA A 111 -16.68 0.56 11.52
N LEU A 112 -16.10 0.69 10.31
CA LEU A 112 -16.50 -0.10 9.14
C LEU A 112 -16.30 -1.61 9.36
N MET A 113 -15.18 -2.01 9.96
CA MET A 113 -14.93 -3.41 10.32
C MET A 113 -16.01 -3.93 11.30
N LYS A 114 -16.31 -3.18 12.35
CA LYS A 114 -17.35 -3.56 13.33
C LYS A 114 -18.73 -3.66 12.70
N LEU A 115 -19.07 -2.71 11.83
CA LEU A 115 -20.34 -2.71 11.10
C LEU A 115 -20.42 -3.92 10.15
N GLY A 116 -19.35 -4.19 9.40
CA GLY A 116 -19.29 -5.34 8.49
C GLY A 116 -19.42 -6.67 9.25
N ASN A 117 -18.68 -6.85 10.34
CA ASN A 117 -18.77 -8.04 11.18
C ASN A 117 -20.18 -8.23 11.77
N PHE A 118 -20.85 -7.14 12.13
CA PHE A 118 -22.23 -7.19 12.62
C PHE A 118 -23.23 -7.61 11.53
N LEU A 119 -23.06 -7.09 10.30
CA LEU A 119 -23.96 -7.36 9.19
C LEU A 119 -23.76 -8.75 8.59
N PHE A 120 -22.50 -9.16 8.39
CA PHE A 120 -22.18 -10.40 7.68
C PHE A 120 -21.87 -11.57 8.62
N LYS A 121 -21.74 -11.33 9.93
CA LYS A 121 -21.36 -12.34 10.96
C LYS A 121 -20.05 -13.08 10.69
N GLU A 122 -19.19 -12.51 9.88
CA GLU A 122 -17.86 -12.99 9.51
C GLU A 122 -16.86 -11.82 9.60
N GLU A 123 -15.56 -12.13 9.66
CA GLU A 123 -14.53 -11.10 9.63
C GLU A 123 -14.52 -10.40 8.26
N SER A 124 -14.95 -9.14 8.24
CA SER A 124 -15.15 -8.36 7.00
C SER A 124 -13.92 -7.62 6.51
N LEU A 125 -12.98 -7.29 7.41
CA LEU A 125 -11.78 -6.50 7.10
C LEU A 125 -10.57 -7.00 7.89
N GLY A 126 -9.41 -7.03 7.23
CA GLY A 126 -8.15 -7.38 7.88
C GLY A 126 -7.68 -6.28 8.85
N GLY A 127 -7.14 -6.69 10.01
CA GLY A 127 -6.60 -5.73 10.99
C GLY A 127 -5.41 -4.92 10.44
N GLY A 128 -4.67 -5.47 9.47
CA GLY A 128 -3.57 -4.78 8.78
C GLY A 128 -4.04 -3.60 7.94
N ASP A 129 -5.17 -3.75 7.23
CA ASP A 129 -5.75 -2.68 6.38
C ASP A 129 -6.16 -1.47 7.20
N ILE A 130 -6.71 -1.69 8.41
CA ILE A 130 -7.09 -0.61 9.32
C ILE A 130 -5.86 0.21 9.74
N LYS A 131 -4.77 -0.46 10.08
CA LYS A 131 -3.50 0.17 10.46
C LYS A 131 -2.85 0.88 9.26
N LEU A 132 -2.88 0.28 8.08
CA LEU A 132 -2.40 0.88 6.85
C LEU A 132 -3.14 2.19 6.55
N MET A 133 -4.46 2.21 6.69
CA MET A 133 -5.25 3.41 6.49
C MET A 133 -4.98 4.49 7.52
N ALA A 134 -4.59 4.14 8.76
CA ALA A 134 -4.11 5.10 9.74
C ALA A 134 -2.83 5.81 9.27
N VAL A 135 -1.87 5.05 8.73
CA VAL A 135 -0.60 5.60 8.21
C VAL A 135 -0.85 6.49 6.98
N LEU A 136 -1.70 6.04 6.05
CA LEU A 136 -2.08 6.83 4.87
C LEU A 136 -2.85 8.10 5.26
N GLY A 137 -3.70 8.05 6.29
CA GLY A 137 -4.41 9.21 6.84
C GLY A 137 -3.48 10.30 7.38
N MET A 138 -2.24 9.97 7.75
CA MET A 138 -1.23 10.96 8.14
C MET A 138 -0.64 11.72 6.95
N THR A 139 -0.97 11.40 5.72
CA THR A 139 -0.44 12.04 4.51
C THR A 139 -1.39 13.10 3.94
N THR A 140 -2.70 12.91 4.11
CA THR A 140 -3.75 13.75 3.52
C THR A 140 -4.88 14.04 4.50
N LYS A 141 -5.75 15.00 4.13
CA LYS A 141 -6.96 15.28 4.92
C LYS A 141 -7.91 14.06 4.88
N PRO A 142 -8.69 13.79 5.95
CA PRO A 142 -9.55 12.60 6.05
C PRO A 142 -10.51 12.42 4.87
N LEU A 143 -11.09 13.51 4.37
CA LEU A 143 -12.00 13.45 3.21
C LEU A 143 -11.30 12.90 1.96
N VAL A 144 -10.05 13.34 1.70
CA VAL A 144 -9.26 12.85 0.56
C VAL A 144 -8.90 11.38 0.74
N SER A 145 -8.57 10.97 1.96
CA SER A 145 -8.28 9.55 2.27
C SER A 145 -9.50 8.66 2.06
N VAL A 146 -10.69 9.09 2.47
CA VAL A 146 -11.96 8.36 2.23
C VAL A 146 -12.29 8.27 0.74
N LEU A 147 -12.11 9.38 0.00
CA LEU A 147 -12.33 9.38 -1.46
C LEU A 147 -11.34 8.45 -2.18
N SER A 148 -10.08 8.45 -1.78
CA SER A 148 -9.05 7.54 -2.33
C SER A 148 -9.38 6.08 -2.06
N LEU A 149 -9.86 5.76 -0.85
CA LEU A 149 -10.32 4.41 -0.49
C LEU A 149 -11.51 3.98 -1.34
N SER A 150 -12.52 4.85 -1.49
CA SER A 150 -13.71 4.53 -2.29
C SER A 150 -13.38 4.34 -3.78
N LEU A 151 -12.49 5.16 -4.34
CA LEU A 151 -12.00 4.98 -5.71
C LEU A 151 -11.21 3.68 -5.87
N GLY A 152 -10.34 3.34 -4.90
CA GLY A 152 -9.61 2.08 -4.89
C GLY A 152 -10.56 0.87 -4.87
N ALA A 153 -11.59 0.90 -4.04
CA ALA A 153 -12.61 -0.14 -3.97
C ALA A 153 -13.39 -0.28 -5.29
N LEU A 154 -13.76 0.84 -5.92
CA LEU A 154 -14.44 0.83 -7.24
C LEU A 154 -13.56 0.22 -8.34
N ILE A 155 -12.26 0.52 -8.36
CA ILE A 155 -11.31 -0.05 -9.32
C ILE A 155 -11.12 -1.54 -9.08
N ALA A 156 -11.12 -2.01 -7.83
CA ALA A 156 -10.97 -3.41 -7.47
C ALA A 156 -12.23 -4.25 -7.75
N LEU A 157 -13.39 -3.62 -7.80
CA LEU A 157 -14.69 -4.27 -7.95
C LEU A 157 -14.80 -5.18 -9.20
N PRO A 158 -14.41 -4.75 -10.42
CA PRO A 158 -14.45 -5.62 -11.61
C PRO A 158 -13.59 -6.88 -11.46
N GLY A 159 -12.39 -6.74 -10.84
CA GLY A 159 -11.49 -7.86 -10.59
C GLY A 159 -12.08 -8.87 -9.61
N SER A 160 -12.67 -8.42 -8.51
CA SER A 160 -13.30 -9.28 -7.51
C SER A 160 -14.54 -9.98 -8.07
N LEU A 161 -15.37 -9.30 -8.86
CA LEU A 161 -16.53 -9.89 -9.55
C LEU A 161 -16.08 -10.97 -10.55
N TYR A 162 -15.04 -10.70 -11.34
CA TYR A 162 -14.49 -11.70 -12.27
C TYR A 162 -14.04 -12.97 -11.54
N LEU A 163 -13.34 -12.82 -10.40
CA LEU A 163 -12.90 -13.96 -9.60
C LEU A 163 -14.06 -14.75 -9.00
N LEU A 164 -15.12 -14.07 -8.54
CA LEU A 164 -16.32 -14.71 -8.01
C LEU A 164 -17.05 -15.54 -9.08
N ILE A 165 -17.21 -15.00 -10.29
CA ILE A 165 -17.84 -15.71 -11.40
C ILE A 165 -17.01 -16.96 -11.76
N ARG A 166 -15.70 -16.82 -11.90
CA ARG A 166 -14.81 -17.93 -12.24
C ARG A 166 -14.75 -19.02 -11.16
N LYS A 167 -14.93 -18.67 -9.88
CA LYS A 167 -14.97 -19.64 -8.78
C LYS A 167 -16.26 -20.47 -8.81
N LYS A 168 -17.35 -19.89 -9.27
CA LYS A 168 -18.65 -20.57 -9.42
C LYS A 168 -18.61 -21.68 -10.50
N ASP A 169 -17.83 -21.47 -11.57
CA ASP A 169 -17.66 -22.46 -12.67
C ASP A 169 -16.79 -23.66 -12.29
N LYS A 170 -16.10 -23.61 -11.13
CA LYS A 170 -15.27 -24.72 -10.64
C LYS A 170 -15.95 -25.61 -9.58
N ILE A 171 -17.21 -25.32 -9.23
CA ILE A 171 -17.98 -26.05 -8.21
C ILE A 171 -19.11 -26.89 -8.85
N ILE A 172 -19.19 -26.90 -10.19
CA ILE A 172 -20.00 -27.81 -11.00
C ILE A 172 -19.03 -28.78 -11.70
#